data_eb8c789420b1cf74b99277c2a44d894a
#
_entry.id   eb8c789420b1cf74b99277c2a44d894a
#
_cell.length_a   1.000
_cell.length_b   1.000
_cell.length_c   1.000
_cell.angle_alpha   90.00
_cell.angle_beta   90.00
_cell.angle_gamma   90.00
#
_symmetry.space_group_name_H-M   'P 1'
#
loop_
_entity.id
_entity.type
_entity.pdbx_description
1 polymer ?
#
loop_
_entity_poly.entity_id
_entity_poly.type
_entity_poly.pdbx_seq_one_letter_code
_entity_poly.pdbx_strand_id
1 'polypeptide(L)'
;MSNHATRSKIIQKVNILANEDVTGPHDAEKSYGDSWKKRGGIGAFMMLARKWDRIENQVNDSNYDIFLALEEDGRQEGLIDDIRDLRRYLLLVEAEMALQNDE
;
A
#
# COMPACT_ATOMS: atom_id res chain seq x y z
N MET A 1 23.13 -9.35 -19.61
CA MET A 1 21.77 -9.37 -20.16
C MET A 1 20.75 -9.95 -19.20
N SER A 2 21.09 -11.03 -18.46
CA SER A 2 20.16 -11.61 -17.50
C SER A 2 19.74 -10.63 -16.40
N ASN A 3 20.69 -9.84 -15.85
CA ASN A 3 20.37 -8.83 -14.83
C ASN A 3 19.46 -7.74 -15.39
N HIS A 4 19.66 -7.36 -16.64
CA HIS A 4 18.84 -6.37 -17.31
C HIS A 4 17.40 -6.89 -17.49
N ALA A 5 17.27 -8.15 -17.92
CA ALA A 5 15.97 -8.77 -18.11
C ALA A 5 15.20 -8.89 -16.78
N THR A 6 15.88 -9.25 -15.67
CA THR A 6 15.28 -9.36 -14.36
C THR A 6 14.79 -8.00 -13.86
N ARG A 7 15.63 -6.94 -14.00
CA ARG A 7 15.25 -5.59 -13.66
C ARG A 7 14.04 -5.14 -14.46
N SER A 8 14.02 -5.48 -15.76
CA SER A 8 12.91 -5.12 -16.63
C SER A 8 11.60 -5.74 -16.14
N LYS A 9 11.62 -7.01 -15.73
CA LYS A 9 10.43 -7.68 -15.22
C LYS A 9 9.90 -7.03 -13.95
N ILE A 10 10.79 -6.71 -13.01
CA ILE A 10 10.41 -6.04 -11.77
C ILE A 10 9.85 -4.65 -12.05
N ILE A 11 10.51 -3.88 -12.91
CA ILE A 11 10.07 -2.53 -13.26
C ILE A 11 8.73 -2.57 -13.98
N GLN A 12 8.52 -3.53 -14.87
CA GLN A 12 7.23 -3.71 -15.54
C GLN A 12 6.13 -3.97 -14.52
N LYS A 13 6.40 -4.81 -13.53
CA LYS A 13 5.42 -5.12 -12.50
C LYS A 13 5.14 -3.88 -11.63
N VAL A 14 6.17 -3.13 -11.25
CA VAL A 14 6.01 -1.89 -10.51
C VAL A 14 5.11 -0.92 -11.28
N ASN A 15 5.31 -0.82 -12.58
CA ASN A 15 4.50 0.05 -13.45
C ASN A 15 3.03 -0.34 -13.43
N ILE A 16 2.75 -1.63 -13.54
CA ILE A 16 1.38 -2.15 -13.51
C ILE A 16 0.73 -1.81 -12.16
N LEU A 17 1.44 -2.06 -11.07
CA LEU A 17 0.92 -1.81 -9.72
C LEU A 17 0.70 -0.31 -9.48
N ALA A 18 1.61 0.53 -9.97
CA ALA A 18 1.46 1.98 -9.85
C ALA A 18 0.22 2.48 -10.59
N ASN A 19 -0.05 1.93 -11.78
CA ASN A 19 -1.25 2.29 -12.54
C ASN A 19 -2.52 1.85 -11.82
N GLU A 20 -2.50 0.69 -11.20
CA GLU A 20 -3.62 0.23 -10.38
C GLU A 20 -3.87 1.18 -9.21
N ASP A 21 -2.80 1.75 -8.64
CA ASP A 21 -2.92 2.69 -7.54
C ASP A 21 -3.58 4.00 -7.95
N VAL A 22 -3.50 4.37 -9.21
CA VAL A 22 -4.22 5.54 -9.71
C VAL A 22 -5.72 5.23 -9.83
N THR A 23 -6.05 4.10 -10.41
CA THR A 23 -7.45 3.70 -10.65
C THR A 23 -8.17 3.35 -9.35
N GLY A 24 -7.54 2.54 -8.48
CA GLY A 24 -8.15 2.08 -7.25
C GLY A 24 -8.51 3.20 -6.28
N PRO A 25 -7.55 4.09 -5.91
CA PRO A 25 -7.88 5.22 -5.05
C PRO A 25 -8.89 6.18 -5.66
N HIS A 26 -8.87 6.37 -6.98
CA HIS A 26 -9.86 7.21 -7.66
C HIS A 26 -11.27 6.67 -7.45
N ASP A 27 -11.45 5.37 -7.61
CA ASP A 27 -12.76 4.74 -7.42
C ASP A 27 -13.19 4.81 -5.97
N ALA A 28 -12.26 4.63 -5.03
CA ALA A 28 -12.54 4.72 -3.60
C ALA A 28 -12.95 6.15 -3.23
N GLU A 29 -12.29 7.15 -3.80
CA GLU A 29 -12.61 8.55 -3.55
C GLU A 29 -14.00 8.88 -4.03
N LYS A 30 -14.41 8.36 -5.17
CA LYS A 30 -15.77 8.54 -5.69
C LYS A 30 -16.81 8.00 -4.71
N SER A 31 -16.50 6.89 -4.03
CA SER A 31 -17.43 6.24 -3.11
C SER A 31 -17.41 6.82 -1.71
N TYR A 32 -16.22 7.15 -1.20
CA TYR A 32 -16.01 7.49 0.20
C TYR A 32 -15.54 8.93 0.44
N GLY A 33 -15.18 9.64 -0.64
CA GLY A 33 -14.65 11.00 -0.55
C GLY A 33 -13.33 11.03 0.18
N ASP A 34 -13.15 12.03 1.04
CA ASP A 34 -11.91 12.27 1.77
C ASP A 34 -11.92 11.64 3.16
N SER A 35 -12.65 10.54 3.34
CA SER A 35 -12.83 9.92 4.66
C SER A 35 -11.49 9.55 5.31
N TRP A 36 -10.46 9.23 4.52
CA TRP A 36 -9.16 8.86 5.05
C TRP A 36 -8.47 9.98 5.81
N LYS A 37 -8.80 11.23 5.52
CA LYS A 37 -8.21 12.40 6.21
C LYS A 37 -9.23 13.16 7.04
N LYS A 38 -10.43 12.61 7.23
CA LYS A 38 -11.52 13.26 7.92
C LYS A 38 -11.15 13.70 9.34
N ARG A 39 -10.28 12.94 10.01
CA ARG A 39 -9.86 13.23 11.38
C ARG A 39 -8.48 13.90 11.42
N GLY A 40 -8.08 14.56 10.35
CA GLY A 40 -6.83 15.30 10.26
C GLY A 40 -5.61 14.40 10.15
N GLY A 41 -4.44 15.01 10.39
CA GLY A 41 -3.16 14.30 10.25
C GLY A 41 -2.98 13.16 11.25
N ILE A 42 -3.50 13.33 12.47
CA ILE A 42 -3.42 12.26 13.47
C ILE A 42 -4.23 11.06 12.99
N GLY A 43 -5.44 11.27 12.50
CA GLY A 43 -6.26 10.18 11.97
C GLY A 43 -5.63 9.50 10.78
N ALA A 44 -5.05 10.27 9.86
CA ALA A 44 -4.35 9.73 8.70
C ALA A 44 -3.15 8.87 9.14
N PHE A 45 -2.37 9.37 10.10
CA PHE A 45 -1.25 8.61 10.64
C PHE A 45 -1.70 7.29 11.27
N MET A 46 -2.77 7.34 12.06
CA MET A 46 -3.29 6.13 12.70
C MET A 46 -3.79 5.11 11.69
N MET A 47 -4.31 5.57 10.55
CA MET A 47 -4.72 4.65 9.49
C MET A 47 -3.52 3.91 8.90
N LEU A 48 -2.41 4.62 8.69
CA LEU A 48 -1.16 3.97 8.25
C LEU A 48 -0.68 2.96 9.28
N ALA A 49 -0.73 3.31 10.55
CA ALA A 49 -0.29 2.43 11.64
C ALA A 49 -1.13 1.16 11.69
N ARG A 50 -2.43 1.27 11.51
CA ARG A 50 -3.31 0.09 11.51
C ARG A 50 -2.98 -0.87 10.37
N LYS A 51 -2.71 -0.32 9.19
CA LYS A 51 -2.34 -1.15 8.03
C LYS A 51 -0.99 -1.81 8.25
N TRP A 52 -0.04 -1.09 8.84
CA TRP A 52 1.25 -1.65 9.20
C TRP A 52 1.10 -2.78 10.24
N ASP A 53 0.27 -2.58 11.26
CA ASP A 53 0.07 -3.59 12.30
C ASP A 53 -0.46 -4.90 11.72
N ARG A 54 -1.34 -4.83 10.72
CA ARG A 54 -1.86 -6.04 10.06
C ARG A 54 -0.73 -6.79 9.36
N ILE A 55 0.16 -6.06 8.69
CA ILE A 55 1.32 -6.66 8.01
C ILE A 55 2.25 -7.26 9.04
N GLU A 56 2.58 -6.52 10.09
CA GLU A 56 3.49 -6.97 11.14
C GLU A 56 2.99 -8.24 11.81
N ASN A 57 1.70 -8.30 12.13
CA ASN A 57 1.11 -9.49 12.75
C ASN A 57 1.28 -10.72 11.86
N GLN A 58 1.13 -10.55 10.56
CA GLN A 58 1.28 -11.67 9.63
C GLN A 58 2.74 -12.12 9.53
N VAL A 59 3.68 -11.19 9.39
CA VAL A 59 5.09 -11.57 9.25
C VAL A 59 5.69 -12.07 10.56
N ASN A 60 5.16 -11.63 11.70
CA ASN A 60 5.60 -12.13 13.01
C ASN A 60 5.49 -13.65 13.09
N ASP A 61 4.39 -14.21 12.59
CA ASP A 61 4.14 -15.64 12.63
C ASP A 61 5.11 -16.43 11.72
N SER A 62 5.79 -15.75 10.83
CA SER A 62 6.76 -16.36 9.91
C SER A 62 8.18 -15.85 10.16
N ASN A 63 8.49 -15.52 11.43
CA ASN A 63 9.82 -15.06 11.87
C ASN A 63 10.28 -13.82 11.10
N TYR A 64 9.35 -12.93 10.75
CA TYR A 64 9.60 -11.68 10.03
C TYR A 64 10.16 -11.88 8.61
N ASP A 65 9.95 -13.07 8.05
CA ASP A 65 10.25 -13.32 6.65
C ASP A 65 8.98 -13.07 5.83
N ILE A 66 8.94 -11.94 5.14
CA ILE A 66 7.72 -11.51 4.44
C ILE A 66 7.39 -12.43 3.25
N PHE A 67 8.37 -13.04 2.63
CA PHE A 67 8.12 -13.94 1.50
C PHE A 67 7.61 -15.30 1.99
N LEU A 68 8.12 -15.77 3.13
CA LEU A 68 7.58 -16.95 3.77
C LEU A 68 6.15 -16.71 4.25
N ALA A 69 5.90 -15.53 4.84
CA ALA A 69 4.57 -15.15 5.27
C ALA A 69 3.57 -15.18 4.10
N LEU A 70 4.00 -14.75 2.93
CA LEU A 70 3.17 -14.79 1.73
C LEU A 70 2.83 -16.24 1.35
N GLU A 71 3.81 -17.13 1.38
CA GLU A 71 3.58 -18.55 1.05
C GLU A 71 2.61 -19.22 2.00
N GLU A 72 2.67 -18.85 3.27
CA GLU A 72 1.84 -19.46 4.32
C GLU A 72 0.49 -18.79 4.47
N ASP A 73 0.25 -17.68 3.75
CA ASP A 73 -0.99 -16.91 3.90
C ASP A 73 -2.13 -17.59 3.17
N GLY A 74 -3.06 -18.13 3.95
CA GLY A 74 -4.25 -18.79 3.40
C GLY A 74 -5.48 -17.93 3.37
N ARG A 75 -5.38 -16.65 3.74
CA ARG A 75 -6.53 -15.74 3.78
C ARG A 75 -6.92 -15.31 2.37
N GLN A 76 -8.21 -15.09 2.15
CA GLN A 76 -8.70 -14.59 0.88
C GLN A 76 -8.25 -13.14 0.64
N GLU A 77 -8.35 -12.30 1.68
CA GLU A 77 -7.81 -10.96 1.67
C GLU A 77 -6.59 -10.98 2.59
N GLY A 78 -5.42 -11.22 1.99
CA GLY A 78 -4.24 -11.52 2.75
C GLY A 78 -3.18 -10.45 2.71
N LEU A 79 -1.93 -10.91 2.84
CA LEU A 79 -0.77 -10.05 2.98
C LEU A 79 -0.59 -9.11 1.79
N ILE A 80 -0.82 -9.59 0.56
CA ILE A 80 -0.71 -8.75 -0.62
C ILE A 80 -1.70 -7.58 -0.56
N ASP A 81 -2.93 -7.87 -0.11
CA ASP A 81 -3.96 -6.82 0.02
C ASP A 81 -3.57 -5.80 1.07
N ASP A 82 -3.02 -6.25 2.20
CA ASP A 82 -2.57 -5.35 3.26
C ASP A 82 -1.44 -4.44 2.78
N ILE A 83 -0.49 -4.99 2.01
CA ILE A 83 0.60 -4.19 1.44
C ILE A 83 0.07 -3.18 0.44
N ARG A 84 -0.85 -3.60 -0.44
CA ARG A 84 -1.47 -2.71 -1.41
C ARG A 84 -2.20 -1.56 -0.72
N ASP A 85 -2.96 -1.87 0.32
CA ASP A 85 -3.70 -0.85 1.06
C ASP A 85 -2.76 0.17 1.69
N LEU A 86 -1.69 -0.30 2.34
CA LEU A 86 -0.71 0.60 2.93
C LEU A 86 -0.05 1.48 1.88
N ARG A 87 0.33 0.90 0.74
CA ARG A 87 0.94 1.64 -0.36
C ARG A 87 0.01 2.76 -0.84
N ARG A 88 -1.27 2.46 -1.01
CA ARG A 88 -2.26 3.43 -1.50
C ARG A 88 -2.51 4.54 -0.50
N TYR A 89 -2.57 4.22 0.80
CA TYR A 89 -2.70 5.25 1.82
C TYR A 89 -1.46 6.12 1.92
N LEU A 90 -0.27 5.53 1.78
CA LEU A 90 0.97 6.30 1.75
C LEU A 90 0.99 7.28 0.58
N LEU A 91 0.53 6.85 -0.59
CA LEU A 91 0.43 7.74 -1.75
C LEU A 91 -0.55 8.89 -1.51
N LEU A 92 -1.70 8.61 -0.90
CA LEU A 92 -2.67 9.64 -0.59
C LEU A 92 -2.11 10.67 0.39
N VAL A 93 -1.42 10.21 1.43
CA VAL A 93 -0.80 11.09 2.42
C VAL A 93 0.27 11.95 1.76
N GLU A 94 1.12 11.33 0.96
CA GLU A 94 2.18 12.06 0.26
C GLU A 94 1.60 13.10 -0.72
N ALA A 95 0.56 12.74 -1.43
CA ALA A 95 -0.10 13.65 -2.36
C ALA A 95 -0.69 14.85 -1.61
N GLU A 96 -1.30 14.63 -0.45
CA GLU A 96 -1.84 15.71 0.36
C GLU A 96 -0.73 16.63 0.85
N MET A 97 0.40 16.05 1.30
CA MET A 97 1.56 16.84 1.73
C MET A 97 2.09 17.71 0.59
N ALA A 98 2.17 17.16 -0.61
CA ALA A 98 2.63 17.89 -1.79
C ALA A 98 1.69 19.05 -2.11
N LEU A 99 0.38 18.82 -2.05
CA LEU A 99 -0.59 19.89 -2.30
C LEU A 99 -0.49 21.01 -1.27
N GLN A 100 -0.27 20.68 0.00
CA GLN A 100 -0.10 21.69 1.04
C GLN A 100 1.17 22.51 0.83
N ASN A 101 2.22 21.88 0.35
CA ASN A 101 3.49 22.58 0.08
C ASN A 101 3.42 23.47 -1.15
N ASP A 102 2.56 23.17 -2.11
CA ASP A 102 2.40 23.95 -3.34
C ASP A 102 1.69 25.29 -3.09
N GLU A 103 1.04 25.44 -1.96
CA GLU A 103 0.38 26.68 -1.58
C GLU A 103 1.30 27.58 -0.77
#